data_628d11d08d61af567ba1873f502eab88
#
_entry.id   628d11d08d61af567ba1873f502eab88
#
_cell.length_a   1.000
_cell.length_b   1.000
_cell.length_c   1.000
_cell.angle_alpha   90.00
_cell.angle_beta   90.00
_cell.angle_gamma   90.00
#
_symmetry.space_group_name_H-M   'P 1'
#
loop_
_entity.id
_entity.type
_entity.pdbx_description
1 polymer ?
#
loop_
_entity_poly.entity_id
_entity_poly.type
_entity_poly.pdbx_seq_one_letter_code
_entity_poly.pdbx_strand_id
1 'polypeptide(L)'
;MDTVEISRFLTAMTLAVHIIFATIGVGMPLMFAIAEFLGIRKNDLQYIAMAKRWAKAYTITVAVGVVTGTIIGLQLSLIWPTFMEMGGHVIALPLFMETFAFFFEAIFLSIYLYTWDRFKNKWTHFLISIPVIIGGSFSAFFITSVNSFMNTPAGFELKNGKMVNVQPIEAMFNPSFIVRSFHVITTAGMTMAFVIASIAAFKLLRNRQPKDTVYHKKALKMSMIVGFFSTLLSMLAGDLSAKFLHKFQPEKLAAYEWHFDTSSHAKLLLFGVLDEKTQQVKGAIELPGLLSFLADNSVKTKVQGLNDFPKSLHPPMIVHYFFDLMVTMGILCFVISGVYVLTLMFKKFRKFSNHKWMLYGILLTGPASMLAIEFGWFLTEMGRQPWIVRGYMRVAEAATQAGGITFVTILFGILYIILMYTCAYVLIRMFKNKPAYEDVNRLAKKQGGEIEK
;
A
#
# COMPACT_ATOMS: atom_id res chain seq x y z
N MET A 1 -12.88 26.03 -11.15
CA MET A 1 -11.61 25.31 -10.82
C MET A 1 -10.65 25.60 -11.96
N ASP A 2 -9.42 25.96 -11.60
CA ASP A 2 -8.34 26.13 -12.56
C ASP A 2 -7.97 24.78 -13.18
N THR A 3 -7.44 24.77 -14.41
CA THR A 3 -7.01 23.56 -15.14
C THR A 3 -6.00 22.74 -14.32
N VAL A 4 -5.10 23.41 -13.59
CA VAL A 4 -4.13 22.78 -12.71
C VAL A 4 -4.80 22.03 -11.56
N GLU A 5 -5.80 22.63 -10.92
CA GLU A 5 -6.54 22.00 -9.82
C GLU A 5 -7.32 20.76 -10.28
N ILE A 6 -7.96 20.86 -11.47
CA ILE A 6 -8.70 19.72 -12.05
C ILE A 6 -7.71 18.59 -12.41
N SER A 7 -6.55 18.93 -12.98
CA SER A 7 -5.48 17.96 -13.30
C SER A 7 -4.98 17.24 -12.04
N ARG A 8 -4.77 17.98 -10.94
CA ARG A 8 -4.39 17.40 -9.64
C ARG A 8 -5.47 16.49 -9.09
N PHE A 9 -6.74 16.93 -9.15
CA PHE A 9 -7.87 16.13 -8.69
C PHE A 9 -8.02 14.82 -9.48
N LEU A 10 -7.94 14.89 -10.81
CA LEU A 10 -8.01 13.70 -11.67
C LEU A 10 -6.87 12.72 -11.36
N THR A 11 -5.65 13.22 -11.21
CA THR A 11 -4.50 12.38 -10.86
C THR A 11 -4.67 11.74 -9.49
N ALA A 12 -5.10 12.50 -8.47
CA ALA A 12 -5.35 11.99 -7.12
C ALA A 12 -6.45 10.91 -7.10
N MET A 13 -7.55 11.14 -7.82
CA MET A 13 -8.65 10.18 -7.96
C MET A 13 -8.18 8.87 -8.62
N THR A 14 -7.39 8.97 -9.68
CA THR A 14 -6.85 7.80 -10.38
C THR A 14 -5.88 7.01 -9.50
N LEU A 15 -4.98 7.72 -8.81
CA LEU A 15 -4.05 7.09 -7.87
C LEU A 15 -4.79 6.39 -6.73
N ALA A 16 -5.76 7.04 -6.10
CA ALA A 16 -6.53 6.43 -5.01
C ALA A 16 -7.20 5.12 -5.47
N VAL A 17 -7.86 5.12 -6.63
CA VAL A 17 -8.46 3.88 -7.15
C VAL A 17 -7.41 2.83 -7.49
N HIS A 18 -6.32 3.21 -8.14
CA HIS A 18 -5.27 2.26 -8.55
C HIS A 18 -4.55 1.65 -7.36
N ILE A 19 -4.25 2.42 -6.32
CA ILE A 19 -3.51 1.97 -5.13
C ILE A 19 -4.24 0.85 -4.40
N ILE A 20 -5.57 0.84 -4.37
CA ILE A 20 -6.35 -0.28 -3.85
C ILE A 20 -5.95 -1.59 -4.56
N PHE A 21 -5.95 -1.57 -5.90
CA PHE A 21 -5.63 -2.75 -6.72
C PHE A 21 -4.14 -3.09 -6.72
N ALA A 22 -3.27 -2.09 -6.74
CA ALA A 22 -1.82 -2.28 -6.64
C ALA A 22 -1.41 -2.91 -5.29
N THR A 23 -2.03 -2.46 -4.18
CA THR A 23 -1.83 -3.05 -2.86
C THR A 23 -2.22 -4.53 -2.82
N ILE A 24 -3.36 -4.88 -3.44
CA ILE A 24 -3.79 -6.26 -3.59
C ILE A 24 -2.79 -7.02 -4.48
N GLY A 25 -2.30 -6.38 -5.57
CA GLY A 25 -1.31 -6.91 -6.47
C GLY A 25 -0.04 -7.38 -5.77
N VAL A 26 0.50 -6.56 -4.90
CA VAL A 26 1.74 -6.86 -4.17
C VAL A 26 1.52 -7.84 -3.01
N GLY A 27 0.44 -7.64 -2.23
CA GLY A 27 0.27 -8.38 -0.98
C GLY A 27 -0.39 -9.75 -1.12
N MET A 28 -1.27 -9.95 -2.10
CA MET A 28 -2.04 -11.19 -2.23
C MET A 28 -1.20 -12.40 -2.65
N PRO A 29 -0.19 -12.29 -3.55
CA PRO A 29 0.70 -13.38 -3.88
C PRO A 29 1.40 -13.98 -2.66
N LEU A 30 1.87 -13.15 -1.74
CA LEU A 30 2.44 -13.60 -0.47
C LEU A 30 1.44 -14.43 0.33
N MET A 31 0.18 -13.98 0.42
CA MET A 31 -0.85 -14.63 1.24
C MET A 31 -1.24 -16.01 0.70
N PHE A 32 -1.45 -16.15 -0.61
CA PHE A 32 -1.79 -17.47 -1.16
C PHE A 32 -0.58 -18.42 -1.20
N ALA A 33 0.64 -17.92 -1.36
CA ALA A 33 1.85 -18.74 -1.28
C ALA A 33 2.08 -19.26 0.15
N ILE A 34 1.90 -18.44 1.19
CA ILE A 34 1.97 -18.91 2.58
C ILE A 34 0.89 -19.96 2.87
N ALA A 35 -0.33 -19.77 2.35
CA ALA A 35 -1.42 -20.74 2.48
C ALA A 35 -1.04 -22.07 1.82
N GLU A 36 -0.52 -22.06 0.59
CA GLU A 36 -0.09 -23.27 -0.11
C GLU A 36 1.06 -23.97 0.62
N PHE A 37 2.08 -23.22 1.05
CA PHE A 37 3.20 -23.75 1.84
C PHE A 37 2.71 -24.47 3.11
N LEU A 38 1.81 -23.85 3.87
CA LEU A 38 1.24 -24.45 5.07
C LEU A 38 0.39 -25.67 4.76
N GLY A 39 -0.37 -25.62 3.66
CA GLY A 39 -1.18 -26.73 3.18
C GLY A 39 -0.37 -27.96 2.82
N ILE A 40 0.75 -27.77 2.11
CA ILE A 40 1.67 -28.86 1.73
C ILE A 40 2.38 -29.39 2.99
N ARG A 41 2.98 -28.49 3.79
CA ARG A 41 3.77 -28.89 4.97
C ARG A 41 2.95 -29.64 6.02
N LYS A 42 1.68 -29.24 6.22
CA LYS A 42 0.79 -29.82 7.24
C LYS A 42 -0.15 -30.88 6.69
N ASN A 43 -0.09 -31.15 5.40
CA ASN A 43 -1.06 -31.98 4.67
C ASN A 43 -2.52 -31.56 4.95
N ASP A 44 -2.79 -30.26 4.90
CA ASP A 44 -4.05 -29.65 5.33
C ASP A 44 -4.80 -29.02 4.15
N LEU A 45 -5.90 -29.68 3.74
CA LEU A 45 -6.69 -29.27 2.59
C LEU A 45 -7.38 -27.90 2.75
N GLN A 46 -7.58 -27.43 3.98
CA GLN A 46 -8.16 -26.10 4.22
C GLN A 46 -7.22 -25.01 3.69
N TYR A 47 -5.92 -25.12 3.96
CA TYR A 47 -4.92 -24.16 3.44
C TYR A 47 -4.73 -24.28 1.93
N ILE A 48 -4.79 -25.49 1.38
CA ILE A 48 -4.76 -25.69 -0.08
C ILE A 48 -5.97 -25.03 -0.75
N ALA A 49 -7.15 -25.18 -0.15
CA ALA A 49 -8.38 -24.51 -0.62
C ALA A 49 -8.27 -22.98 -0.54
N MET A 50 -7.66 -22.44 0.54
CA MET A 50 -7.37 -21.00 0.66
C MET A 50 -6.51 -20.51 -0.50
N ALA A 51 -5.36 -21.12 -0.73
CA ALA A 51 -4.44 -20.73 -1.79
C ALA A 51 -5.14 -20.71 -3.16
N LYS A 52 -5.86 -21.77 -3.50
CA LYS A 52 -6.59 -21.87 -4.77
C LYS A 52 -7.70 -20.83 -4.93
N ARG A 53 -8.47 -20.58 -3.87
CA ARG A 53 -9.57 -19.61 -3.87
C ARG A 53 -9.05 -18.18 -3.97
N TRP A 54 -8.01 -17.86 -3.21
CA TRP A 54 -7.44 -16.53 -3.17
C TRP A 54 -6.73 -16.18 -4.48
N ALA A 55 -5.98 -17.10 -5.06
CA ALA A 55 -5.36 -16.90 -6.37
C ALA A 55 -6.40 -16.64 -7.48
N LYS A 56 -7.57 -17.33 -7.43
CA LYS A 56 -8.66 -17.05 -8.37
C LYS A 56 -9.29 -15.67 -8.17
N ALA A 57 -9.48 -15.23 -6.91
CA ALA A 57 -9.97 -13.89 -6.63
C ALA A 57 -8.97 -12.84 -7.09
N TYR A 58 -7.69 -13.11 -6.87
CA TYR A 58 -6.58 -12.26 -7.29
C TYR A 58 -6.58 -11.97 -8.78
N THR A 59 -6.88 -12.93 -9.63
CA THR A 59 -6.94 -12.71 -11.09
C THR A 59 -7.93 -11.61 -11.47
N ILE A 60 -9.05 -11.49 -10.76
CA ILE A 60 -10.06 -10.46 -11.02
C ILE A 60 -9.52 -9.08 -10.64
N THR A 61 -8.85 -8.98 -9.49
CA THR A 61 -8.31 -7.70 -9.02
C THR A 61 -7.11 -7.24 -9.85
N VAL A 62 -6.26 -8.18 -10.29
CA VAL A 62 -5.14 -7.89 -11.22
C VAL A 62 -5.67 -7.32 -12.53
N ALA A 63 -6.73 -7.89 -13.11
CA ALA A 63 -7.29 -7.37 -14.36
C ALA A 63 -7.73 -5.89 -14.23
N VAL A 64 -8.33 -5.51 -13.09
CA VAL A 64 -8.67 -4.10 -12.83
C VAL A 64 -7.42 -3.26 -12.56
N GLY A 65 -6.44 -3.81 -11.85
CA GLY A 65 -5.15 -3.17 -11.60
C GLY A 65 -4.42 -2.79 -12.90
N VAL A 66 -4.43 -3.70 -13.90
CA VAL A 66 -3.88 -3.42 -15.26
C VAL A 66 -4.54 -2.21 -15.88
N VAL A 67 -5.88 -2.20 -15.94
CA VAL A 67 -6.63 -1.11 -16.58
C VAL A 67 -6.31 0.22 -15.91
N THR A 68 -6.36 0.26 -14.57
CA THR A 68 -6.11 1.51 -13.82
C THR A 68 -4.65 1.96 -13.90
N GLY A 69 -3.69 1.01 -13.91
CA GLY A 69 -2.26 1.31 -14.10
C GLY A 69 -1.94 1.86 -15.49
N THR A 70 -2.53 1.27 -16.53
CA THR A 70 -2.40 1.79 -17.91
C THR A 70 -2.95 3.23 -18.01
N ILE A 71 -4.07 3.52 -17.34
CA ILE A 71 -4.63 4.87 -17.29
C ILE A 71 -3.66 5.86 -16.65
N ILE A 72 -2.94 5.49 -15.59
CA ILE A 72 -1.92 6.37 -14.98
C ILE A 72 -0.82 6.71 -15.98
N GLY A 73 -0.31 5.72 -16.71
CA GLY A 73 0.70 5.95 -17.76
C GLY A 73 0.23 6.92 -18.84
N LEU A 74 -1.03 6.77 -19.30
CA LEU A 74 -1.65 7.70 -20.25
C LEU A 74 -1.80 9.10 -19.65
N GLN A 75 -2.26 9.21 -18.41
CA GLN A 75 -2.44 10.49 -17.73
C GLN A 75 -1.12 11.25 -17.54
N LEU A 76 -0.02 10.56 -17.25
CA LEU A 76 1.29 11.23 -17.17
C LEU A 76 1.61 11.98 -18.46
N SER A 77 1.35 11.39 -19.62
CA SER A 77 1.63 12.02 -20.90
C SER A 77 0.60 13.12 -21.28
N LEU A 78 -0.67 12.92 -20.95
CA LEU A 78 -1.76 13.82 -21.37
C LEU A 78 -1.95 15.00 -20.42
N ILE A 79 -1.79 14.79 -19.13
CA ILE A 79 -2.09 15.77 -18.08
C ILE A 79 -0.85 16.52 -17.63
N TRP A 80 0.32 15.87 -17.70
CA TRP A 80 1.62 16.39 -17.27
C TRP A 80 2.64 16.43 -18.44
N PRO A 81 2.31 17.02 -19.61
CA PRO A 81 3.14 16.92 -20.79
C PRO A 81 4.52 17.57 -20.62
N THR A 82 4.60 18.72 -19.93
CA THR A 82 5.89 19.41 -19.71
C THR A 82 6.81 18.59 -18.80
N PHE A 83 6.26 17.90 -17.80
CA PHE A 83 7.03 16.95 -16.99
C PHE A 83 7.57 15.80 -17.85
N MET A 84 6.75 15.23 -18.72
CA MET A 84 7.18 14.15 -19.61
C MET A 84 8.20 14.61 -20.65
N GLU A 85 8.09 15.85 -21.14
CA GLU A 85 9.11 16.44 -22.03
C GLU A 85 10.45 16.64 -21.33
N MET A 86 10.45 17.13 -20.09
CA MET A 86 11.66 17.39 -19.32
C MET A 86 12.32 16.12 -18.79
N GLY A 87 11.55 15.21 -18.20
CA GLY A 87 12.05 14.09 -17.39
C GLY A 87 11.62 12.71 -17.86
N GLY A 88 10.78 12.60 -18.90
CA GLY A 88 10.23 11.31 -19.35
C GLY A 88 11.31 10.30 -19.73
N HIS A 89 12.39 10.73 -20.35
CA HIS A 89 13.52 9.87 -20.71
C HIS A 89 14.35 9.41 -19.49
N VAL A 90 14.33 10.16 -18.39
CA VAL A 90 14.99 9.76 -17.14
C VAL A 90 14.25 8.63 -16.45
N ILE A 91 12.92 8.72 -16.43
CA ILE A 91 12.05 7.72 -15.80
C ILE A 91 11.66 6.57 -16.74
N ALA A 92 12.10 6.59 -17.98
CA ALA A 92 11.76 5.58 -19.00
C ALA A 92 12.19 4.17 -18.57
N LEU A 93 13.41 4.02 -18.02
CA LEU A 93 13.92 2.72 -17.59
C LEU A 93 13.06 2.09 -16.49
N PRO A 94 12.78 2.74 -15.34
CA PRO A 94 11.93 2.14 -14.31
C PRO A 94 10.50 1.89 -14.79
N LEU A 95 9.90 2.72 -15.64
CA LEU A 95 8.58 2.46 -16.22
C LEU A 95 8.57 1.24 -17.14
N PHE A 96 9.61 1.05 -17.94
CA PHE A 96 9.78 -0.15 -18.78
C PHE A 96 9.93 -1.40 -17.91
N MET A 97 10.79 -1.34 -16.90
CA MET A 97 11.02 -2.46 -15.97
C MET A 97 9.77 -2.82 -15.16
N GLU A 98 8.98 -1.82 -14.78
CA GLU A 98 7.68 -2.03 -14.10
C GLU A 98 6.72 -2.82 -15.01
N THR A 99 6.56 -2.38 -16.26
CA THR A 99 5.72 -3.06 -17.24
C THR A 99 6.18 -4.51 -17.45
N PHE A 100 7.48 -4.72 -17.55
CA PHE A 100 8.05 -6.07 -17.69
C PHE A 100 7.77 -6.95 -16.46
N ALA A 101 7.97 -6.40 -15.25
CA ALA A 101 7.70 -7.11 -14.00
C ALA A 101 6.23 -7.53 -13.88
N PHE A 102 5.33 -6.64 -14.29
CA PHE A 102 3.90 -6.90 -14.32
C PHE A 102 3.52 -8.03 -15.33
N PHE A 103 4.07 -8.01 -16.55
CA PHE A 103 3.87 -9.11 -17.50
C PHE A 103 4.41 -10.44 -16.96
N PHE A 104 5.57 -10.41 -16.34
CA PHE A 104 6.17 -11.56 -15.68
C PHE A 104 5.23 -12.15 -14.62
N GLU A 105 4.67 -11.29 -13.76
CA GLU A 105 3.67 -11.69 -12.77
C GLU A 105 2.44 -12.35 -13.41
N ALA A 106 1.86 -11.71 -14.44
CA ALA A 106 0.65 -12.18 -15.09
C ALA A 106 0.85 -13.56 -15.77
N ILE A 107 2.01 -13.78 -16.40
CA ILE A 107 2.38 -15.05 -17.01
C ILE A 107 2.46 -16.15 -15.95
N PHE A 108 3.21 -15.91 -14.86
CA PHE A 108 3.38 -16.91 -13.82
C PHE A 108 2.11 -17.14 -13.01
N LEU A 109 1.27 -16.12 -12.80
CA LEU A 109 -0.06 -16.30 -12.22
C LEU A 109 -0.94 -17.21 -13.09
N SER A 110 -0.90 -17.03 -14.40
CA SER A 110 -1.62 -17.89 -15.34
C SER A 110 -1.11 -19.34 -15.27
N ILE A 111 0.21 -19.54 -15.29
CA ILE A 111 0.82 -20.87 -15.14
C ILE A 111 0.40 -21.48 -13.79
N TYR A 112 0.50 -20.74 -12.70
CA TYR A 112 0.10 -21.18 -11.35
C TYR A 112 -1.35 -21.67 -11.30
N LEU A 113 -2.29 -20.97 -11.91
CA LEU A 113 -3.70 -21.34 -11.91
C LEU A 113 -4.01 -22.54 -12.83
N TYR A 114 -3.45 -22.57 -14.03
CA TYR A 114 -3.74 -23.62 -15.01
C TYR A 114 -3.03 -24.94 -14.74
N THR A 115 -1.96 -24.93 -13.96
CA THR A 115 -1.16 -26.14 -13.65
C THR A 115 -1.44 -26.73 -12.29
N TRP A 116 -2.44 -26.20 -11.57
CA TRP A 116 -2.75 -26.59 -10.18
C TRP A 116 -2.83 -28.09 -9.92
N ASP A 117 -3.43 -28.84 -10.82
CA ASP A 117 -3.63 -30.28 -10.68
C ASP A 117 -2.66 -31.10 -11.56
N ARG A 118 -1.68 -30.47 -12.21
CA ARG A 118 -0.79 -31.13 -13.20
C ARG A 118 0.51 -31.67 -12.63
N PHE A 119 0.98 -31.13 -11.53
CA PHE A 119 2.23 -31.56 -10.92
C PHE A 119 2.00 -32.69 -9.92
N LYS A 120 2.76 -33.81 -10.07
CA LYS A 120 2.78 -34.89 -9.08
C LYS A 120 3.33 -34.42 -7.75
N ASN A 121 4.41 -33.61 -7.77
CA ASN A 121 5.01 -33.01 -6.60
C ASN A 121 4.39 -31.63 -6.33
N LYS A 122 3.70 -31.50 -5.21
CA LYS A 122 3.05 -30.24 -4.80
C LYS A 122 4.05 -29.10 -4.56
N TRP A 123 5.29 -29.42 -4.17
CA TRP A 123 6.35 -28.42 -3.99
C TRP A 123 6.75 -27.77 -5.31
N THR A 124 6.77 -28.52 -6.41
CA THR A 124 7.03 -27.95 -7.74
C THR A 124 5.97 -26.94 -8.15
N HIS A 125 4.68 -27.20 -7.81
CA HIS A 125 3.63 -26.21 -8.04
C HIS A 125 3.82 -24.97 -7.14
N PHE A 126 4.14 -25.16 -5.86
CA PHE A 126 4.42 -24.05 -4.92
C PHE A 126 5.55 -23.14 -5.45
N LEU A 127 6.61 -23.68 -6.03
CA LEU A 127 7.70 -22.86 -6.58
C LEU A 127 7.23 -21.88 -7.66
N ILE A 128 6.12 -22.13 -8.35
CA ILE A 128 5.54 -21.18 -9.34
C ILE A 128 4.95 -19.96 -8.66
N SER A 129 4.55 -20.04 -7.38
CA SER A 129 4.09 -18.87 -6.63
C SER A 129 5.19 -17.84 -6.36
N ILE A 130 6.47 -18.27 -6.31
CA ILE A 130 7.61 -17.39 -6.05
C ILE A 130 7.79 -16.34 -7.16
N PRO A 131 7.84 -16.70 -8.46
CA PRO A 131 7.85 -15.71 -9.53
C PRO A 131 6.66 -14.73 -9.49
N VAL A 132 5.46 -15.17 -9.07
CA VAL A 132 4.31 -14.26 -8.92
C VAL A 132 4.58 -13.21 -7.83
N ILE A 133 5.11 -13.63 -6.67
CA ILE A 133 5.51 -12.71 -5.59
C ILE A 133 6.59 -11.73 -6.07
N ILE A 134 7.60 -12.24 -6.78
CA ILE A 134 8.70 -11.45 -7.32
C ILE A 134 8.16 -10.42 -8.31
N GLY A 135 7.32 -10.83 -9.26
CA GLY A 135 6.74 -9.94 -10.27
C GLY A 135 5.96 -8.78 -9.66
N GLY A 136 5.01 -9.07 -8.77
CA GLY A 136 4.23 -8.05 -8.07
C GLY A 136 5.10 -7.13 -7.19
N SER A 137 6.09 -7.69 -6.48
CA SER A 137 7.01 -6.91 -5.65
C SER A 137 7.92 -6.01 -6.49
N PHE A 138 8.44 -6.50 -7.62
CA PHE A 138 9.27 -5.70 -8.53
C PHE A 138 8.46 -4.67 -9.31
N SER A 139 7.20 -4.93 -9.64
CA SER A 139 6.32 -3.90 -10.20
C SER A 139 6.20 -2.72 -9.23
N ALA A 140 5.89 -2.97 -7.95
CA ALA A 140 5.86 -1.93 -6.93
C ALA A 140 7.24 -1.26 -6.72
N PHE A 141 8.33 -2.03 -6.76
CA PHE A 141 9.69 -1.53 -6.63
C PHE A 141 10.02 -0.53 -7.75
N PHE A 142 9.78 -0.86 -9.01
CA PHE A 142 10.12 0.02 -10.13
C PHE A 142 9.23 1.26 -10.20
N ILE A 143 7.92 1.15 -9.96
CA ILE A 143 7.06 2.35 -9.94
C ILE A 143 7.37 3.27 -8.75
N THR A 144 7.77 2.70 -7.60
CA THR A 144 8.23 3.49 -6.46
C THR A 144 9.52 4.24 -6.78
N SER A 145 10.38 3.71 -7.67
CA SER A 145 11.56 4.42 -8.18
C SER A 145 11.18 5.71 -8.88
N VAL A 146 10.14 5.71 -9.71
CA VAL A 146 9.62 6.93 -10.37
C VAL A 146 9.14 7.95 -9.33
N ASN A 147 8.33 7.51 -8.37
CA ASN A 147 7.86 8.40 -7.29
C ASN A 147 9.01 8.95 -6.44
N SER A 148 10.00 8.12 -6.12
CA SER A 148 11.16 8.54 -5.34
C SER A 148 12.05 9.51 -6.13
N PHE A 149 12.24 9.32 -7.44
CA PHE A 149 12.94 10.26 -8.31
C PHE A 149 12.29 11.64 -8.27
N MET A 150 10.97 11.73 -8.35
CA MET A 150 10.26 13.01 -8.26
C MET A 150 10.48 13.73 -6.91
N ASN A 151 10.80 12.99 -5.84
CA ASN A 151 11.07 13.53 -4.51
C ASN A 151 12.57 13.83 -4.24
N THR A 152 13.47 13.01 -4.77
CA THR A 152 14.94 13.13 -4.63
C THR A 152 15.61 12.88 -5.97
N PRO A 153 15.45 13.83 -6.93
CA PRO A 153 16.00 13.68 -8.26
C PRO A 153 17.53 13.54 -8.24
N ALA A 154 18.04 12.57 -9.02
CA ALA A 154 19.47 12.28 -9.16
C ALA A 154 19.77 11.71 -10.57
N GLY A 155 21.04 11.61 -10.95
CA GLY A 155 21.48 10.94 -12.16
C GLY A 155 21.22 11.72 -13.45
N PHE A 156 21.27 13.05 -13.42
CA PHE A 156 21.17 13.92 -14.59
C PHE A 156 21.81 15.30 -14.35
N GLU A 157 22.04 16.04 -15.42
CA GLU A 157 22.39 17.46 -15.40
C GLU A 157 21.24 18.28 -15.98
N LEU A 158 20.99 19.48 -15.44
CA LEU A 158 20.02 20.41 -16.01
C LEU A 158 20.72 21.40 -16.94
N LYS A 159 20.40 21.39 -18.25
CA LYS A 159 20.87 22.36 -19.25
C LYS A 159 19.71 22.90 -20.07
N ASN A 160 19.54 24.23 -20.09
CA ASN A 160 18.47 24.91 -20.83
C ASN A 160 17.06 24.34 -20.53
N GLY A 161 16.75 24.05 -19.25
CA GLY A 161 15.46 23.51 -18.84
C GLY A 161 15.22 22.03 -19.18
N LYS A 162 16.23 21.34 -19.73
CA LYS A 162 16.14 19.89 -20.06
C LYS A 162 17.13 19.09 -19.22
N MET A 163 16.70 17.91 -18.82
CA MET A 163 17.57 16.93 -18.14
C MET A 163 18.43 16.24 -19.21
N VAL A 164 19.75 16.39 -19.10
CA VAL A 164 20.73 15.82 -20.04
C VAL A 164 21.74 14.98 -19.28
N ASN A 165 22.61 14.26 -20.01
CA ASN A 165 23.64 13.38 -19.44
C ASN A 165 23.05 12.38 -18.44
N VAL A 166 21.89 11.82 -18.78
CA VAL A 166 21.13 10.95 -17.89
C VAL A 166 21.89 9.65 -17.62
N GLN A 167 21.98 9.33 -16.33
CA GLN A 167 22.46 8.05 -15.81
C GLN A 167 21.25 7.27 -15.25
N PRO A 168 20.59 6.42 -16.06
CA PRO A 168 19.28 5.85 -15.69
C PRO A 168 19.31 5.00 -14.43
N ILE A 169 20.42 4.31 -14.17
CA ILE A 169 20.60 3.49 -12.95
C ILE A 169 20.70 4.38 -11.72
N GLU A 170 21.45 5.48 -11.77
CA GLU A 170 21.54 6.42 -10.66
C GLU A 170 20.20 7.12 -10.40
N ALA A 171 19.49 7.52 -11.46
CA ALA A 171 18.16 8.08 -11.36
C ALA A 171 17.17 7.08 -10.72
N MET A 172 17.25 5.80 -11.08
CA MET A 172 16.41 4.75 -10.52
C MET A 172 16.75 4.48 -9.04
N PHE A 173 18.03 4.39 -8.68
CA PHE A 173 18.50 4.17 -7.31
C PHE A 173 18.77 5.48 -6.56
N ASN A 174 17.93 6.49 -6.77
CA ASN A 174 18.00 7.78 -6.08
C ASN A 174 17.95 7.64 -4.54
N PRO A 175 18.35 8.66 -3.77
CA PRO A 175 18.54 8.55 -2.32
C PRO A 175 17.34 8.02 -1.52
N SER A 176 16.10 8.34 -1.90
CA SER A 176 14.91 7.90 -1.15
C SER A 176 14.34 6.56 -1.58
N PHE A 177 14.84 5.98 -2.67
CA PHE A 177 14.22 4.84 -3.35
C PHE A 177 14.08 3.59 -2.46
N ILE A 178 15.17 3.13 -1.86
CA ILE A 178 15.17 1.88 -1.08
C ILE A 178 14.23 1.97 0.13
N VAL A 179 14.28 3.08 0.86
CA VAL A 179 13.44 3.28 2.06
C VAL A 179 11.95 3.30 1.68
N ARG A 180 11.61 3.99 0.59
CA ARG A 180 10.22 4.07 0.09
C ARG A 180 9.73 2.73 -0.42
N SER A 181 10.51 2.02 -1.23
CA SER A 181 10.13 0.72 -1.77
C SER A 181 9.93 -0.30 -0.66
N PHE A 182 10.80 -0.33 0.36
CA PHE A 182 10.65 -1.19 1.51
C PHE A 182 9.35 -0.89 2.27
N HIS A 183 9.03 0.40 2.49
CA HIS A 183 7.78 0.79 3.14
C HIS A 183 6.55 0.35 2.34
N VAL A 184 6.53 0.58 1.02
CA VAL A 184 5.40 0.21 0.14
C VAL A 184 5.15 -1.30 0.14
N ILE A 185 6.21 -2.11 0.00
CA ILE A 185 6.07 -3.58 -0.07
C ILE A 185 5.60 -4.15 1.28
N THR A 186 6.15 -3.67 2.40
CA THR A 186 5.76 -4.16 3.73
C THR A 186 4.35 -3.76 4.10
N THR A 187 3.91 -2.54 3.76
CA THR A 187 2.54 -2.07 4.01
C THR A 187 1.53 -2.79 3.12
N ALA A 188 1.87 -3.16 1.89
CA ALA A 188 0.99 -3.96 1.04
C ALA A 188 0.77 -5.36 1.62
N GLY A 189 1.83 -6.04 2.10
CA GLY A 189 1.73 -7.32 2.81
C GLY A 189 0.90 -7.22 4.09
N MET A 190 1.10 -6.17 4.89
CA MET A 190 0.32 -5.85 6.08
C MET A 190 -1.16 -5.71 5.75
N THR A 191 -1.49 -4.88 4.77
CA THR A 191 -2.87 -4.57 4.40
C THR A 191 -3.61 -5.82 3.91
N MET A 192 -3.00 -6.62 3.03
CA MET A 192 -3.65 -7.83 2.55
C MET A 192 -3.88 -8.86 3.65
N ALA A 193 -2.95 -9.00 4.57
CA ALA A 193 -3.14 -9.87 5.73
C ALA A 193 -4.35 -9.42 6.58
N PHE A 194 -4.48 -8.13 6.87
CA PHE A 194 -5.61 -7.62 7.66
C PHE A 194 -6.93 -7.61 6.90
N VAL A 195 -6.95 -7.37 5.61
CA VAL A 195 -8.16 -7.51 4.78
C VAL A 195 -8.70 -8.94 4.84
N ILE A 196 -7.83 -9.95 4.68
CA ILE A 196 -8.22 -11.36 4.76
C ILE A 196 -8.69 -11.71 6.18
N ALA A 197 -7.97 -11.23 7.21
CA ALA A 197 -8.37 -11.44 8.61
C ALA A 197 -9.74 -10.83 8.92
N SER A 198 -9.99 -9.61 8.43
CA SER A 198 -11.27 -8.91 8.57
C SER A 198 -12.42 -9.67 7.92
N ILE A 199 -12.22 -10.16 6.68
CA ILE A 199 -13.21 -10.99 5.98
C ILE A 199 -13.48 -12.29 6.77
N ALA A 200 -12.44 -12.95 7.29
CA ALA A 200 -12.58 -14.16 8.08
C ALA A 200 -13.32 -13.89 9.39
N ALA A 201 -13.01 -12.79 10.10
CA ALA A 201 -13.70 -12.36 11.30
C ALA A 201 -15.20 -12.07 11.03
N PHE A 202 -15.51 -11.36 9.94
CA PHE A 202 -16.89 -11.10 9.52
C PHE A 202 -17.69 -12.40 9.30
N LYS A 203 -17.09 -13.39 8.62
CA LYS A 203 -17.72 -14.69 8.38
C LYS A 203 -17.94 -15.46 9.66
N LEU A 204 -16.98 -15.43 10.58
CA LEU A 204 -17.09 -16.07 11.90
C LEU A 204 -18.17 -15.40 12.79
N LEU A 205 -18.26 -14.07 12.78
CA LEU A 205 -19.30 -13.34 13.52
C LEU A 205 -20.71 -13.63 12.99
N ARG A 206 -20.87 -13.72 11.66
CA ARG A 206 -22.17 -14.02 11.04
C ARG A 206 -22.58 -15.47 11.15
N ASN A 207 -21.63 -16.40 11.25
CA ASN A 207 -21.79 -17.85 11.37
C ASN A 207 -22.91 -18.48 10.50
N ARG A 208 -23.12 -17.94 9.30
CA ARG A 208 -24.16 -18.42 8.37
C ARG A 208 -23.85 -19.76 7.70
N GLN A 209 -22.59 -20.18 7.75
CA GLN A 209 -22.09 -21.41 7.15
C GLN A 209 -21.19 -22.14 8.16
N PRO A 210 -21.76 -22.89 9.12
CA PRO A 210 -20.99 -23.57 10.17
C PRO A 210 -19.90 -24.51 9.62
N LYS A 211 -20.13 -25.13 8.46
CA LYS A 211 -19.16 -26.01 7.78
C LYS A 211 -17.88 -25.27 7.36
N ASP A 212 -17.92 -23.94 7.17
CA ASP A 212 -16.75 -23.11 6.81
C ASP A 212 -15.97 -22.59 8.04
N THR A 213 -16.43 -22.89 9.26
CA THR A 213 -15.83 -22.33 10.49
C THR A 213 -14.34 -22.66 10.63
N VAL A 214 -13.93 -23.89 10.31
CA VAL A 214 -12.53 -24.32 10.39
C VAL A 214 -11.68 -23.57 9.40
N TYR A 215 -12.16 -23.42 8.17
CA TYR A 215 -11.51 -22.63 7.12
C TYR A 215 -11.27 -21.18 7.58
N HIS A 216 -12.32 -20.50 8.06
CA HIS A 216 -12.20 -19.09 8.48
C HIS A 216 -11.32 -18.91 9.72
N LYS A 217 -11.35 -19.83 10.71
CA LYS A 217 -10.42 -19.79 11.85
C LYS A 217 -8.97 -19.95 11.45
N LYS A 218 -8.67 -20.83 10.51
CA LYS A 218 -7.30 -21.02 9.98
C LYS A 218 -6.86 -19.80 9.18
N ALA A 219 -7.72 -19.26 8.30
CA ALA A 219 -7.47 -18.04 7.56
C ALA A 219 -7.17 -16.86 8.51
N LEU A 220 -8.05 -16.62 9.50
CA LEU A 220 -7.87 -15.59 10.53
C LEU A 220 -6.52 -15.73 11.24
N LYS A 221 -6.20 -16.94 11.74
CA LYS A 221 -4.97 -17.17 12.48
C LYS A 221 -3.74 -16.89 11.64
N MET A 222 -3.69 -17.39 10.41
CA MET A 222 -2.55 -17.19 9.52
C MET A 222 -2.39 -15.70 9.19
N SER A 223 -3.48 -15.04 8.80
CA SER A 223 -3.46 -13.65 8.39
C SER A 223 -3.11 -12.70 9.54
N MET A 224 -3.60 -12.95 10.77
CA MET A 224 -3.24 -12.13 11.92
C MET A 224 -1.76 -12.24 12.30
N ILE A 225 -1.17 -13.45 12.16
CA ILE A 225 0.27 -13.64 12.41
C ILE A 225 1.08 -12.91 11.32
N VAL A 226 0.75 -13.10 10.04
CA VAL A 226 1.43 -12.41 8.93
C VAL A 226 1.26 -10.89 9.08
N GLY A 227 0.04 -10.42 9.37
CA GLY A 227 -0.25 -9.01 9.60
C GLY A 227 0.59 -8.39 10.70
N PHE A 228 0.75 -9.07 11.84
CA PHE A 228 1.58 -8.60 12.95
C PHE A 228 3.04 -8.40 12.54
N PHE A 229 3.66 -9.40 11.90
CA PHE A 229 5.05 -9.28 11.47
C PHE A 229 5.24 -8.26 10.34
N SER A 230 4.31 -8.20 9.39
CA SER A 230 4.35 -7.17 8.34
C SER A 230 4.18 -5.76 8.91
N THR A 231 3.37 -5.58 9.96
CA THR A 231 3.24 -4.28 10.64
C THR A 231 4.54 -3.87 11.34
N LEU A 232 5.22 -4.80 12.00
CA LEU A 232 6.55 -4.51 12.59
C LEU A 232 7.54 -4.04 11.53
N LEU A 233 7.58 -4.70 10.37
CA LEU A 233 8.44 -4.27 9.26
C LEU A 233 8.01 -2.91 8.71
N SER A 234 6.72 -2.64 8.63
CA SER A 234 6.18 -1.35 8.17
C SER A 234 6.51 -0.22 9.14
N MET A 235 6.47 -0.48 10.46
CA MET A 235 6.89 0.50 11.48
C MET A 235 8.39 0.80 11.38
N LEU A 236 9.22 -0.24 11.19
CA LEU A 236 10.66 -0.06 10.95
C LEU A 236 10.91 0.79 9.70
N ALA A 237 10.21 0.49 8.60
CA ALA A 237 10.32 1.27 7.36
C ALA A 237 9.84 2.71 7.54
N GLY A 238 8.82 2.95 8.36
CA GLY A 238 8.33 4.28 8.75
C GLY A 238 9.37 5.07 9.54
N ASP A 239 10.02 4.46 10.52
CA ASP A 239 11.12 5.05 11.28
C ASP A 239 12.30 5.45 10.38
N LEU A 240 12.71 4.56 9.47
CA LEU A 240 13.74 4.86 8.48
C LEU A 240 13.33 6.03 7.56
N SER A 241 12.03 6.13 7.22
CA SER A 241 11.50 7.23 6.41
C SER A 241 11.53 8.56 7.16
N ALA A 242 11.22 8.59 8.45
CA ALA A 242 11.29 9.80 9.27
C ALA A 242 12.73 10.32 9.36
N LYS A 243 13.70 9.44 9.62
CA LYS A 243 15.14 9.78 9.64
C LYS A 243 15.62 10.27 8.28
N PHE A 244 15.15 9.65 7.20
CA PHE A 244 15.45 10.12 5.85
C PHE A 244 14.90 11.54 5.61
N LEU A 245 13.65 11.82 6.00
CA LEU A 245 13.05 13.15 5.86
C LEU A 245 13.82 14.18 6.67
N HIS A 246 14.18 13.88 7.91
CA HIS A 246 14.98 14.77 8.75
C HIS A 246 16.28 15.20 8.06
N LYS A 247 16.96 14.27 7.40
CA LYS A 247 18.27 14.53 6.74
C LYS A 247 18.14 15.20 5.38
N PHE A 248 17.16 14.82 4.55
CA PHE A 248 17.12 15.19 3.13
C PHE A 248 15.92 16.07 2.74
N GLN A 249 14.87 16.12 3.57
CA GLN A 249 13.64 16.86 3.30
C GLN A 249 13.06 17.45 4.60
N PRO A 250 13.85 18.25 5.34
CA PRO A 250 13.43 18.74 6.66
C PRO A 250 12.18 19.60 6.61
N GLU A 251 11.95 20.38 5.53
CA GLU A 251 10.72 21.17 5.35
C GLU A 251 9.47 20.27 5.26
N LYS A 252 9.63 19.09 4.69
CA LYS A 252 8.55 18.11 4.58
C LYS A 252 8.24 17.45 5.93
N LEU A 253 9.28 17.12 6.70
CA LEU A 253 9.11 16.61 8.06
C LEU A 253 8.43 17.66 8.95
N ALA A 254 8.88 18.90 8.89
CA ALA A 254 8.30 20.02 9.66
C ALA A 254 6.81 20.25 9.32
N ALA A 255 6.43 20.14 8.04
CA ALA A 255 5.03 20.27 7.64
C ALA A 255 4.18 19.08 8.12
N TYR A 256 4.72 17.85 8.13
CA TYR A 256 4.02 16.65 8.60
C TYR A 256 3.70 16.71 10.08
N GLU A 257 4.55 17.41 10.87
CA GLU A 257 4.45 17.50 12.32
C GLU A 257 3.97 18.86 12.82
N TRP A 258 3.59 19.78 11.92
CA TRP A 258 3.31 21.19 12.24
C TRP A 258 4.37 21.80 13.16
N HIS A 259 5.63 21.45 12.93
CA HIS A 259 6.78 21.95 13.66
C HIS A 259 7.26 23.26 13.03
N PHE A 260 6.89 24.40 13.63
CA PHE A 260 7.13 25.71 13.03
C PHE A 260 8.50 26.28 13.38
N ASP A 261 8.93 26.16 14.63
CA ASP A 261 10.17 26.76 15.10
C ASP A 261 11.23 25.69 15.37
N THR A 262 12.45 25.92 14.88
CA THR A 262 13.57 25.00 15.04
C THR A 262 13.90 24.81 16.52
N SER A 263 13.85 23.58 17.00
CA SER A 263 14.12 23.25 18.40
C SER A 263 14.72 21.86 18.59
N SER A 264 15.42 21.67 19.71
CA SER A 264 15.71 20.36 20.29
C SER A 264 14.62 20.00 21.30
N HIS A 265 14.47 18.72 21.61
CA HIS A 265 13.34 18.19 22.39
C HIS A 265 11.98 18.48 21.73
N ALA A 266 11.97 18.50 20.39
CA ALA A 266 10.78 18.80 19.61
C ALA A 266 9.65 17.82 19.97
N LYS A 267 8.46 18.39 20.22
CA LYS A 267 7.26 17.60 20.53
C LYS A 267 6.72 16.99 19.23
N LEU A 268 6.22 15.76 19.31
CA LEU A 268 5.35 15.21 18.30
C LEU A 268 3.92 15.64 18.65
N LEU A 269 3.21 16.16 17.68
CA LEU A 269 1.80 16.55 17.82
C LEU A 269 0.93 15.48 17.17
N LEU A 270 -0.12 15.07 17.87
CA LEU A 270 -1.14 14.18 17.29
C LEU A 270 -2.47 14.91 17.24
N PHE A 271 -3.02 15.00 16.04
CA PHE A 271 -4.27 15.70 15.76
C PHE A 271 -4.22 17.19 16.14
N GLY A 272 -5.35 17.74 16.52
CA GLY A 272 -5.50 19.16 16.84
C GLY A 272 -6.08 19.96 15.69
N VAL A 273 -6.20 21.26 15.91
CA VAL A 273 -6.66 22.24 14.92
C VAL A 273 -5.64 23.36 14.84
N LEU A 274 -5.09 23.56 13.64
CA LEU A 274 -4.10 24.59 13.37
C LEU A 274 -4.80 25.91 13.00
N ASP A 275 -4.42 26.98 13.69
CA ASP A 275 -4.61 28.35 13.21
C ASP A 275 -3.37 28.74 12.40
N GLU A 276 -3.48 28.72 11.07
CA GLU A 276 -2.34 29.02 10.18
C GLU A 276 -1.80 30.45 10.34
N LYS A 277 -2.63 31.41 10.78
CA LYS A 277 -2.20 32.79 10.95
C LYS A 277 -1.31 32.98 12.17
N THR A 278 -1.67 32.35 13.26
CA THR A 278 -0.94 32.44 14.55
C THR A 278 0.03 31.28 14.76
N GLN A 279 -0.03 30.24 13.89
CA GLN A 279 0.71 28.99 14.01
C GLN A 279 0.47 28.25 15.33
N GLN A 280 -0.67 28.50 15.96
CA GLN A 280 -1.06 27.84 17.20
C GLN A 280 -1.90 26.61 16.93
N VAL A 281 -1.54 25.51 17.58
CA VAL A 281 -2.30 24.24 17.51
C VAL A 281 -3.12 24.09 18.79
N LYS A 282 -4.44 23.89 18.63
CA LYS A 282 -5.36 23.68 19.75
C LYS A 282 -5.84 22.23 19.79
N GLY A 283 -5.92 21.66 20.99
CA GLY A 283 -6.49 20.32 21.20
C GLY A 283 -5.62 19.16 20.72
N ALA A 284 -4.35 19.38 20.37
CA ALA A 284 -3.41 18.31 20.03
C ALA A 284 -2.98 17.53 21.28
N ILE A 285 -2.69 16.26 21.09
CA ILE A 285 -1.96 15.43 22.08
C ILE A 285 -0.48 15.69 21.86
N GLU A 286 0.19 16.30 22.84
CA GLU A 286 1.61 16.61 22.75
C GLU A 286 2.45 15.53 23.40
N LEU A 287 3.43 14.99 22.67
CA LEU A 287 4.41 14.02 23.16
C LEU A 287 5.80 14.65 23.16
N PRO A 288 6.27 15.17 24.33
CA PRO A 288 7.51 15.94 24.41
C PRO A 288 8.74 15.11 24.01
N GLY A 289 9.60 15.68 23.18
CA GLY A 289 10.87 15.08 22.73
C GLY A 289 10.73 13.91 21.76
N LEU A 290 9.51 13.44 21.48
CA LEU A 290 9.31 12.24 20.63
C LEU A 290 9.64 12.53 19.17
N LEU A 291 9.34 13.73 18.65
CA LEU A 291 9.73 14.10 17.28
C LEU A 291 11.25 14.14 17.13
N SER A 292 11.98 14.73 18.08
CA SER A 292 13.45 14.70 18.07
C SER A 292 14.00 13.27 18.11
N PHE A 293 13.40 12.38 18.90
CA PHE A 293 13.80 10.98 18.99
C PHE A 293 13.57 10.23 17.66
N LEU A 294 12.43 10.41 17.03
CA LEU A 294 12.11 9.79 15.74
C LEU A 294 12.97 10.34 14.59
N ALA A 295 13.39 11.61 14.70
CA ALA A 295 14.24 12.23 13.69
C ALA A 295 15.66 11.62 13.64
N ASP A 296 16.29 11.30 14.79
CA ASP A 296 17.65 10.75 14.83
C ASP A 296 18.00 10.01 16.14
N ASN A 297 17.11 9.20 16.69
CA ASN A 297 17.30 8.36 17.89
C ASN A 297 17.77 9.11 19.16
N SER A 298 17.60 10.43 19.23
CA SER A 298 17.95 11.23 20.40
C SER A 298 16.91 12.32 20.67
N VAL A 299 16.45 12.41 21.89
CA VAL A 299 15.55 13.50 22.30
C VAL A 299 16.21 14.89 22.19
N LYS A 300 17.54 14.95 22.07
CA LYS A 300 18.32 16.18 21.90
C LYS A 300 18.50 16.58 20.43
N THR A 301 18.10 15.74 19.50
CA THR A 301 18.20 16.05 18.06
C THR A 301 17.48 17.36 17.75
N LYS A 302 18.19 18.25 17.07
CA LYS A 302 17.63 19.53 16.63
C LYS A 302 16.81 19.30 15.37
N VAL A 303 15.52 19.52 15.42
CA VAL A 303 14.60 19.44 14.27
C VAL A 303 14.37 20.83 13.71
N GLN A 304 14.58 20.98 12.39
CA GLN A 304 14.33 22.25 11.70
C GLN A 304 12.83 22.55 11.64
N GLY A 305 12.48 23.79 11.93
CA GLY A 305 11.11 24.29 11.88
C GLY A 305 10.73 24.78 10.49
N LEU A 306 9.44 24.78 10.19
CA LEU A 306 8.92 25.22 8.90
C LEU A 306 9.22 26.70 8.61
N ASN A 307 9.36 27.54 9.65
CA ASN A 307 9.68 28.95 9.52
C ASN A 307 11.11 29.22 9.00
N ASP A 308 12.01 28.24 9.02
CA ASP A 308 13.35 28.34 8.43
C ASP A 308 13.32 28.28 6.89
N PHE A 309 12.17 27.93 6.29
CA PHE A 309 12.01 27.76 4.84
C PHE A 309 11.09 28.82 4.25
N PRO A 310 11.32 29.24 2.99
CA PRO A 310 10.41 30.16 2.30
C PRO A 310 8.98 29.61 2.22
N LYS A 311 7.97 30.44 2.54
CA LYS A 311 6.55 30.04 2.49
C LYS A 311 6.11 29.43 1.16
N SER A 312 6.73 29.87 0.05
CA SER A 312 6.44 29.34 -1.29
C SER A 312 6.89 27.88 -1.51
N LEU A 313 7.63 27.31 -0.57
CA LEU A 313 8.12 25.92 -0.58
C LEU A 313 7.39 25.04 0.45
N HIS A 314 6.49 25.62 1.24
CA HIS A 314 5.77 24.85 2.26
C HIS A 314 4.78 23.88 1.60
N PRO A 315 4.79 22.60 1.99
CA PRO A 315 3.68 21.70 1.69
C PRO A 315 2.36 22.21 2.30
N PRO A 316 1.21 21.82 1.76
CA PRO A 316 -0.09 22.15 2.36
C PRO A 316 -0.20 21.58 3.79
N MET A 317 -0.71 22.37 4.74
CA MET A 317 -0.78 21.97 6.16
C MET A 317 -1.68 20.77 6.44
N ILE A 318 -2.58 20.41 5.54
CA ILE A 318 -3.44 19.22 5.62
C ILE A 318 -2.63 17.90 5.65
N VAL A 319 -1.35 17.92 5.23
CA VAL A 319 -0.48 16.74 5.24
C VAL A 319 -0.30 16.16 6.65
N HIS A 320 -0.38 16.98 7.69
CA HIS A 320 -0.34 16.53 9.08
C HIS A 320 -1.47 15.54 9.40
N TYR A 321 -2.70 15.86 9.00
CA TYR A 321 -3.83 14.95 9.24
C TYR A 321 -3.68 13.63 8.49
N PHE A 322 -3.13 13.63 7.27
CA PHE A 322 -2.87 12.39 6.54
C PHE A 322 -1.79 11.56 7.23
N PHE A 323 -0.78 12.21 7.79
CA PHE A 323 0.26 11.54 8.57
C PHE A 323 -0.34 10.91 9.84
N ASP A 324 -1.07 11.67 10.63
CA ASP A 324 -1.72 11.21 11.85
C ASP A 324 -2.69 10.05 11.61
N LEU A 325 -3.54 10.16 10.59
CA LEU A 325 -4.49 9.10 10.26
C LEU A 325 -3.77 7.84 9.80
N MET A 326 -2.74 7.95 8.95
CA MET A 326 -1.93 6.82 8.53
C MET A 326 -1.30 6.10 9.73
N VAL A 327 -0.64 6.85 10.61
CA VAL A 327 0.04 6.31 11.80
C VAL A 327 -0.95 5.70 12.78
N THR A 328 -2.05 6.40 13.07
CA THR A 328 -3.09 5.93 14.01
C THR A 328 -3.72 4.61 13.53
N MET A 329 -4.06 4.50 12.25
CA MET A 329 -4.61 3.26 11.68
C MET A 329 -3.58 2.13 11.70
N GLY A 330 -2.30 2.43 11.45
CA GLY A 330 -1.20 1.47 11.58
C GLY A 330 -1.02 0.97 13.02
N ILE A 331 -1.04 1.87 14.00
CA ILE A 331 -0.95 1.53 15.43
C ILE A 331 -2.16 0.69 15.86
N LEU A 332 -3.37 1.05 15.42
CA LEU A 332 -4.58 0.25 15.69
C LEU A 332 -4.40 -1.20 15.21
N CYS A 333 -3.92 -1.38 13.99
CA CYS A 333 -3.64 -2.70 13.42
C CYS A 333 -2.57 -3.46 14.22
N PHE A 334 -1.52 -2.77 14.63
CA PHE A 334 -0.45 -3.33 15.47
C PHE A 334 -0.96 -3.81 16.81
N VAL A 335 -1.71 -2.97 17.53
CA VAL A 335 -2.25 -3.30 18.86
C VAL A 335 -3.18 -4.50 18.79
N ILE A 336 -4.14 -4.50 17.85
CA ILE A 336 -5.11 -5.61 17.72
C ILE A 336 -4.39 -6.90 17.35
N SER A 337 -3.44 -6.87 16.41
CA SER A 337 -2.69 -8.05 16.00
C SER A 337 -1.74 -8.53 17.09
N GLY A 338 -1.11 -7.61 17.81
CA GLY A 338 -0.25 -7.93 18.96
C GLY A 338 -1.02 -8.62 20.08
N VAL A 339 -2.17 -8.07 20.48
CA VAL A 339 -3.08 -8.72 21.47
C VAL A 339 -3.50 -10.10 20.97
N TYR A 340 -3.87 -10.24 19.69
CA TYR A 340 -4.22 -11.54 19.12
C TYR A 340 -3.06 -12.54 19.21
N VAL A 341 -1.85 -12.16 18.81
CA VAL A 341 -0.66 -13.03 18.89
C VAL A 341 -0.36 -13.42 20.33
N LEU A 342 -0.46 -12.48 21.29
CA LEU A 342 -0.30 -12.77 22.71
C LEU A 342 -1.33 -13.81 23.21
N THR A 343 -2.60 -13.74 22.75
CA THR A 343 -3.59 -14.76 23.12
C THR A 343 -3.25 -16.15 22.59
N LEU A 344 -2.52 -16.25 21.49
CA LEU A 344 -2.04 -17.54 20.96
C LEU A 344 -0.84 -18.10 21.75
N MET A 345 0.04 -17.21 22.26
CA MET A 345 1.22 -17.59 23.02
C MET A 345 0.87 -18.11 24.41
N PHE A 346 -0.06 -17.47 25.11
CA PHE A 346 -0.45 -17.83 26.47
C PHE A 346 -1.68 -18.72 26.48
N LYS A 347 -1.54 -20.00 26.91
CA LYS A 347 -2.63 -21.00 26.95
C LYS A 347 -3.88 -20.49 27.70
N LYS A 348 -3.70 -19.72 28.78
CA LYS A 348 -4.79 -19.14 29.59
C LYS A 348 -5.71 -18.24 28.77
N PHE A 349 -5.17 -17.47 27.83
CA PHE A 349 -5.93 -16.50 27.02
C PHE A 349 -6.35 -17.03 25.64
N ARG A 350 -6.03 -18.27 25.30
CA ARG A 350 -6.28 -18.84 23.96
C ARG A 350 -7.76 -18.83 23.55
N LYS A 351 -8.69 -18.93 24.52
CA LYS A 351 -10.13 -18.83 24.24
C LYS A 351 -10.53 -17.43 23.75
N PHE A 352 -9.80 -16.38 24.17
CA PHE A 352 -10.08 -15.00 23.80
C PHE A 352 -9.79 -14.72 22.33
N SER A 353 -8.89 -15.46 21.68
CA SER A 353 -8.58 -15.30 20.24
C SER A 353 -9.81 -15.46 19.31
N ASN A 354 -10.83 -16.21 19.76
CA ASN A 354 -12.09 -16.40 19.03
C ASN A 354 -13.29 -15.70 19.71
N HIS A 355 -13.04 -14.87 20.71
CA HIS A 355 -14.10 -14.14 21.40
C HIS A 355 -14.67 -13.04 20.50
N LYS A 356 -15.97 -12.76 20.64
CA LYS A 356 -16.67 -11.77 19.79
C LYS A 356 -15.98 -10.40 19.76
N TRP A 357 -15.53 -9.88 20.91
CA TRP A 357 -14.84 -8.59 20.97
C TRP A 357 -13.53 -8.60 20.20
N MET A 358 -12.74 -9.68 20.25
CA MET A 358 -11.55 -9.83 19.43
C MET A 358 -11.91 -9.85 17.96
N LEU A 359 -12.95 -10.58 17.56
CA LEU A 359 -13.40 -10.62 16.17
C LEU A 359 -13.91 -9.26 15.67
N TYR A 360 -14.60 -8.46 16.51
CA TYR A 360 -14.97 -7.09 16.16
C TYR A 360 -13.74 -6.19 16.00
N GLY A 361 -12.75 -6.29 16.88
CA GLY A 361 -11.48 -5.59 16.71
C GLY A 361 -10.80 -5.96 15.38
N ILE A 362 -10.68 -7.26 15.09
CA ILE A 362 -10.07 -7.73 13.84
C ILE A 362 -10.88 -7.29 12.61
N LEU A 363 -12.20 -7.22 12.70
CA LEU A 363 -13.05 -6.72 11.62
C LEU A 363 -12.67 -5.29 11.20
N LEU A 364 -12.25 -4.45 12.14
CA LEU A 364 -11.84 -3.08 11.88
C LEU A 364 -10.45 -2.99 11.20
N THR A 365 -9.57 -3.99 11.37
CA THR A 365 -8.21 -3.92 10.84
C THR A 365 -8.15 -3.89 9.31
N GLY A 366 -9.09 -4.53 8.61
CA GLY A 366 -9.14 -4.52 7.15
C GLY A 366 -9.36 -3.11 6.58
N PRO A 367 -10.48 -2.44 6.90
CA PRO A 367 -10.70 -1.05 6.51
C PRO A 367 -9.60 -0.10 7.00
N ALA A 368 -9.14 -0.24 8.26
CA ALA A 368 -8.10 0.61 8.82
C ALA A 368 -6.79 0.50 8.04
N SER A 369 -6.32 -0.71 7.73
CA SER A 369 -5.07 -0.89 6.99
C SER A 369 -5.15 -0.37 5.54
N MET A 370 -6.32 -0.48 4.89
CA MET A 370 -6.54 0.07 3.55
C MET A 370 -6.54 1.61 3.60
N LEU A 371 -7.21 2.21 4.57
CA LEU A 371 -7.21 3.66 4.77
C LEU A 371 -5.80 4.18 5.11
N ALA A 372 -5.03 3.44 5.91
CA ALA A 372 -3.64 3.81 6.22
C ALA A 372 -2.78 3.91 4.95
N ILE A 373 -2.92 2.99 4.01
CA ILE A 373 -2.22 3.05 2.72
C ILE A 373 -2.66 4.27 1.90
N GLU A 374 -3.97 4.52 1.80
CA GLU A 374 -4.49 5.68 1.06
C GLU A 374 -3.98 7.00 1.64
N PHE A 375 -4.06 7.18 2.97
CA PHE A 375 -3.52 8.38 3.63
C PHE A 375 -2.00 8.49 3.46
N GLY A 376 -1.26 7.39 3.47
CA GLY A 376 0.17 7.38 3.20
C GLY A 376 0.51 7.87 1.78
N TRP A 377 -0.28 7.50 0.77
CA TRP A 377 -0.10 7.99 -0.58
C TRP A 377 -0.50 9.46 -0.74
N PHE A 378 -1.64 9.89 -0.16
CA PHE A 378 -2.00 11.31 -0.12
C PHE A 378 -0.92 12.14 0.59
N LEU A 379 -0.38 11.66 1.70
CA LEU A 379 0.73 12.26 2.41
C LEU A 379 1.96 12.42 1.49
N THR A 380 2.32 11.38 0.76
CA THR A 380 3.50 11.38 -0.12
C THR A 380 3.34 12.37 -1.27
N GLU A 381 2.18 12.37 -1.94
CA GLU A 381 1.92 13.22 -3.11
C GLU A 381 1.69 14.68 -2.73
N MET A 382 0.91 14.94 -1.70
CA MET A 382 0.66 16.30 -1.23
C MET A 382 1.87 16.88 -0.49
N GLY A 383 2.62 16.06 0.23
CA GLY A 383 3.85 16.49 0.90
C GLY A 383 4.99 16.85 -0.05
N ARG A 384 4.88 16.55 -1.33
CA ARG A 384 5.83 17.00 -2.36
C ARG A 384 5.48 18.39 -2.91
N GLN A 385 4.25 18.86 -2.74
CA GLN A 385 3.84 20.18 -3.21
C GLN A 385 4.76 21.28 -2.63
N PRO A 386 5.06 22.34 -3.41
CA PRO A 386 4.50 22.69 -4.71
C PRO A 386 5.18 22.01 -5.93
N TRP A 387 6.04 21.05 -5.72
CA TRP A 387 6.88 20.43 -6.75
C TRP A 387 6.22 19.24 -7.42
N ILE A 388 6.42 19.07 -8.73
CA ILE A 388 6.27 17.80 -9.42
C ILE A 388 7.60 17.04 -9.44
N VAL A 389 8.72 17.76 -9.71
CA VAL A 389 10.09 17.29 -9.50
C VAL A 389 10.75 18.25 -8.53
N ARG A 390 11.04 17.80 -7.33
CA ARG A 390 11.51 18.65 -6.24
C ARG A 390 12.77 19.42 -6.62
N GLY A 391 12.73 20.76 -6.49
CA GLY A 391 13.81 21.66 -6.81
C GLY A 391 13.98 22.01 -8.29
N TYR A 392 13.24 21.36 -9.20
CA TYR A 392 13.42 21.51 -10.64
C TYR A 392 12.19 22.00 -11.38
N MET A 393 10.98 21.50 -11.04
CA MET A 393 9.74 21.86 -11.73
C MET A 393 8.58 21.92 -10.76
N ARG A 394 7.80 22.98 -10.79
CA ARG A 394 6.56 23.11 -10.01
C ARG A 394 5.40 22.43 -10.72
N VAL A 395 4.37 22.04 -9.95
CA VAL A 395 3.16 21.38 -10.47
C VAL A 395 2.43 22.26 -11.49
N ALA A 396 2.35 23.57 -11.22
CA ALA A 396 1.70 24.52 -12.13
C ALA A 396 2.42 24.63 -13.49
N GLU A 397 3.71 24.44 -13.54
CA GLU A 397 4.52 24.48 -14.77
C GLU A 397 4.38 23.22 -15.62
N ALA A 398 4.04 22.10 -14.96
CA ALA A 398 3.98 20.78 -15.59
C ALA A 398 2.62 20.46 -16.21
N ALA A 399 1.56 21.10 -15.73
CA ALA A 399 0.18 20.79 -16.10
C ALA A 399 -0.14 21.20 -17.54
N THR A 400 -0.99 20.41 -18.17
CA THR A 400 -1.53 20.73 -19.50
C THR A 400 -2.32 22.04 -19.49
N GLN A 401 -2.26 22.77 -20.60
CA GLN A 401 -3.08 23.96 -20.89
C GLN A 401 -4.28 23.61 -21.80
N ALA A 402 -4.44 22.32 -22.16
CA ALA A 402 -5.52 21.90 -23.05
C ALA A 402 -6.89 22.04 -22.38
N GLY A 403 -7.88 22.48 -23.18
CA GLY A 403 -9.28 22.50 -22.75
C GLY A 403 -9.88 21.09 -22.61
N GLY A 404 -11.06 21.00 -21.95
CA GLY A 404 -11.81 19.74 -21.87
C GLY A 404 -11.42 18.79 -20.73
N ILE A 405 -10.47 19.15 -19.88
CA ILE A 405 -10.01 18.31 -18.76
C ILE A 405 -11.13 17.96 -17.79
N THR A 406 -12.10 18.85 -17.59
CA THR A 406 -13.30 18.59 -16.76
C THR A 406 -14.10 17.40 -17.29
N PHE A 407 -14.33 17.37 -18.63
CA PHE A 407 -15.03 16.26 -19.28
C PHE A 407 -14.27 14.95 -19.08
N VAL A 408 -12.96 14.96 -19.28
CA VAL A 408 -12.08 13.79 -19.06
C VAL A 408 -12.16 13.31 -17.61
N THR A 409 -12.15 14.22 -16.63
CA THR A 409 -12.27 13.90 -15.21
C THR A 409 -13.60 13.20 -14.89
N ILE A 410 -14.71 13.70 -15.43
CA ILE A 410 -16.03 13.08 -15.24
C ILE A 410 -16.06 11.68 -15.87
N LEU A 411 -15.55 11.56 -17.10
CA LEU A 411 -15.50 10.28 -17.83
C LEU A 411 -14.72 9.21 -17.04
N PHE A 412 -13.52 9.54 -16.56
CA PHE A 412 -12.73 8.61 -15.75
C PHE A 412 -13.38 8.33 -14.40
N GLY A 413 -14.01 9.31 -13.74
CA GLY A 413 -14.77 9.10 -12.52
C GLY A 413 -15.88 8.07 -12.69
N ILE A 414 -16.67 8.16 -13.75
CA ILE A 414 -17.71 7.18 -14.08
C ILE A 414 -17.08 5.80 -14.36
N LEU A 415 -16.00 5.75 -15.13
CA LEU A 415 -15.29 4.49 -15.42
C LEU A 415 -14.80 3.81 -14.14
N TYR A 416 -14.20 4.55 -13.20
CA TYR A 416 -13.72 3.98 -11.95
C TYR A 416 -14.84 3.44 -11.07
N ILE A 417 -15.99 4.14 -11.00
CA ILE A 417 -17.17 3.65 -10.29
C ILE A 417 -17.65 2.32 -10.89
N ILE A 418 -17.72 2.23 -12.22
CA ILE A 418 -18.13 0.99 -12.91
C ILE A 418 -17.13 -0.13 -12.65
N LEU A 419 -15.82 0.12 -12.72
CA LEU A 419 -14.77 -0.88 -12.48
C LEU A 419 -14.80 -1.39 -11.04
N MET A 420 -14.87 -0.48 -10.06
CA MET A 420 -14.93 -0.85 -8.63
C MET A 420 -16.20 -1.63 -8.30
N TYR A 421 -17.35 -1.17 -8.79
CA TYR A 421 -18.62 -1.86 -8.60
C TYR A 421 -18.61 -3.27 -9.22
N THR A 422 -18.16 -3.39 -10.48
CA THR A 422 -18.09 -4.68 -11.19
C THR A 422 -17.15 -5.64 -10.49
N CYS A 423 -15.95 -5.17 -10.08
CA CYS A 423 -14.99 -5.98 -9.34
C CYS A 423 -15.60 -6.49 -8.02
N ALA A 424 -16.16 -5.59 -7.22
CA ALA A 424 -16.80 -5.95 -5.96
C ALA A 424 -17.97 -6.92 -6.17
N TYR A 425 -18.85 -6.68 -7.14
CA TYR A 425 -19.96 -7.55 -7.47
C TYR A 425 -19.51 -8.97 -7.83
N VAL A 426 -18.52 -9.08 -8.72
CA VAL A 426 -17.99 -10.38 -9.18
C VAL A 426 -17.36 -11.14 -8.02
N LEU A 427 -16.53 -10.48 -7.20
CA LEU A 427 -15.88 -11.09 -6.03
C LEU A 427 -16.93 -11.56 -5.00
N ILE A 428 -17.91 -10.70 -4.67
CA ILE A 428 -18.98 -11.05 -3.73
C ILE A 428 -19.78 -12.25 -4.24
N ARG A 429 -20.18 -12.25 -5.52
CA ARG A 429 -20.94 -13.33 -6.14
C ARG A 429 -20.13 -14.65 -6.16
N MET A 430 -18.83 -14.56 -6.47
CA MET A 430 -17.95 -15.73 -6.50
C MET A 430 -17.86 -16.41 -5.13
N PHE A 431 -17.68 -15.64 -4.04
CA PHE A 431 -17.56 -16.20 -2.69
C PHE A 431 -18.89 -16.52 -2.03
N LYS A 432 -19.99 -15.83 -2.39
CA LYS A 432 -21.33 -16.11 -1.88
C LYS A 432 -21.89 -17.43 -2.40
N ASN A 433 -21.71 -17.71 -3.68
CA ASN A 433 -22.27 -18.87 -4.36
C ASN A 433 -21.44 -20.16 -4.24
N LYS A 434 -20.21 -20.06 -3.72
CA LYS A 434 -19.30 -21.21 -3.54
C LYS A 434 -18.71 -21.19 -2.13
N PRO A 435 -19.32 -21.84 -1.16
CA PRO A 435 -18.79 -21.97 0.19
C PRO A 435 -17.45 -22.74 0.17
N ALA A 436 -16.60 -22.46 1.16
CA ALA A 436 -15.24 -23.00 1.18
C ALA A 436 -15.21 -24.52 1.36
N TYR A 437 -16.14 -25.07 2.16
CA TYR A 437 -16.22 -26.52 2.39
C TYR A 437 -16.42 -27.32 1.09
N GLU A 438 -17.09 -26.76 0.08
CA GLU A 438 -17.25 -27.45 -1.21
C GLU A 438 -15.91 -27.65 -1.93
N ASP A 439 -15.04 -26.63 -1.90
CA ASP A 439 -13.71 -26.75 -2.50
C ASP A 439 -12.83 -27.70 -1.69
N VAL A 440 -12.94 -27.72 -0.36
CA VAL A 440 -12.24 -28.67 0.51
C VAL A 440 -12.67 -30.10 0.21
N ASN A 441 -13.99 -30.33 0.14
CA ASN A 441 -14.56 -31.67 -0.18
C ASN A 441 -14.15 -32.14 -1.59
N ARG A 442 -14.10 -31.23 -2.56
CA ARG A 442 -13.61 -31.54 -3.92
C ARG A 442 -12.17 -31.99 -3.92
N LEU A 443 -11.34 -31.34 -3.12
CA LEU A 443 -9.93 -31.69 -2.96
C LEU A 443 -9.77 -33.04 -2.26
N ALA A 444 -10.57 -33.32 -1.22
CA ALA A 444 -10.58 -34.59 -0.51
C ALA A 444 -10.95 -35.75 -1.45
N LYS A 445 -12.01 -35.61 -2.25
CA LYS A 445 -12.41 -36.61 -3.26
C LYS A 445 -11.31 -36.94 -4.28
N LYS A 446 -10.56 -35.91 -4.72
CA LYS A 446 -9.45 -36.11 -5.64
C LYS A 446 -8.28 -36.89 -5.03
N GLN A 447 -8.16 -36.91 -3.69
CA GLN A 447 -7.12 -37.66 -2.96
C GLN A 447 -7.58 -39.04 -2.50
N GLY A 448 -8.78 -39.51 -2.92
CA GLY A 448 -9.31 -40.82 -2.51
C GLY A 448 -9.88 -40.86 -1.09
N GLY A 449 -10.12 -39.69 -0.47
CA GLY A 449 -10.71 -39.59 0.87
C GLY A 449 -12.22 -39.70 0.86
N GLU A 450 -12.80 -40.35 1.89
CA GLU A 450 -14.24 -40.36 2.16
C GLU A 450 -14.72 -38.96 2.58
N ILE A 451 -15.98 -38.67 2.27
CA ILE A 451 -16.63 -37.39 2.61
C ILE A 451 -17.09 -37.50 4.06
N GLU A 452 -16.54 -36.65 4.95
CA GLU A 452 -17.27 -36.33 6.19
C GLU A 452 -18.60 -35.65 5.81
N LYS A 453 -19.69 -36.37 6.09
CA LYS A 453 -21.08 -35.90 5.89
C LYS A 453 -21.45 -34.76 6.85
#